data_0efc810765910095d7f5c4fe59ff654a
#
_entry.id   0efc810765910095d7f5c4fe59ff654a
#
_cell.length_a   1.000
_cell.length_b   1.000
_cell.length_c   1.000
_cell.angle_alpha   90.00
_cell.angle_beta   90.00
_cell.angle_gamma   90.00
#
_symmetry.space_group_name_H-M   'P 1'
#
loop_
_entity.id
_entity.type
_entity.pdbx_description
1 polymer ?
#
loop_
_entity_poly.entity_id
_entity_poly.type
_entity_poly.pdbx_seq_one_letter_code
_entity_poly.pdbx_strand_id
1 'polypeptide(L)'
;MADIIATLLPIPAFATVENSCLQFHMLAHEALGHLKTAFKFQAVGDAVGNLTLGRGESHGNAVHLALVENRMASGALGAKECDQLASLFKIIATTKSPLVMYLDSAGAKVSEGLPALGAFRHMFRAGLAMADSGAPIAAVCGANCFGGASMLACLAGTRYFSANTRLAMSGPAILAQSAGVSVLDEMFQAMSMAAIGMEGRTHLSTDNLPVSADTFKGEIPVSVSNAARHLELGRRLAKSARPGGSCVSEKIERRDLARLYPDGYGVVERDGVLAGDARRDGAPIVLLGFIGGKALGAARAWAFAEAVWKMCAAPPKTLQLLVDCDSHSTALDDERIMLSAYLVNMSAALFALGLKGTRIETTVLGKLGGGGYVALCAPTAQVNLLFGAEIQLLPGKAIASILGEQGAQQHGFEEYAAARVADQEIKLGIV
;
A
#
# COMPACT_ATOMS: atom_id res chain seq x y z
N MET A 1 39.92 38.78 -33.75
CA MET A 1 39.38 37.43 -33.52
C MET A 1 40.24 36.73 -32.48
N ALA A 2 40.41 37.30 -31.35
CA ALA A 2 41.07 36.80 -30.15
C ALA A 2 40.50 37.68 -29.04
N ASP A 3 39.56 37.19 -28.26
CA ASP A 3 39.11 37.74 -26.97
C ASP A 3 37.64 37.33 -26.67
N ILE A 4 37.35 36.04 -26.76
CA ILE A 4 36.11 35.44 -26.16
C ILE A 4 36.47 34.07 -25.58
N ILE A 5 37.45 33.97 -24.73
CA ILE A 5 37.70 32.80 -23.90
C ILE A 5 38.25 33.27 -22.56
N ALA A 6 37.46 33.87 -21.72
CA ALA A 6 37.80 34.05 -20.29
C ALA A 6 36.59 34.50 -19.49
N THR A 7 35.59 33.64 -19.33
CA THR A 7 34.69 33.73 -18.16
C THR A 7 34.14 32.34 -17.85
N LEU A 8 35.01 31.39 -17.64
CA LEU A 8 34.67 30.17 -16.90
C LEU A 8 34.64 30.55 -15.42
N LEU A 9 33.45 30.61 -14.86
CA LEU A 9 33.22 30.67 -13.42
C LEU A 9 34.04 29.56 -12.75
N PRO A 10 34.71 29.84 -11.62
CA PRO A 10 35.43 28.80 -10.89
C PRO A 10 34.43 27.74 -10.44
N ILE A 11 34.71 26.50 -10.85
CA ILE A 11 34.07 25.31 -10.28
C ILE A 11 34.30 25.40 -8.77
N PRO A 12 33.26 25.43 -7.92
CA PRO A 12 33.51 25.38 -6.48
C PRO A 12 34.29 24.14 -6.18
N ALA A 13 35.45 24.32 -5.52
CA ALA A 13 36.29 23.23 -5.02
C ALA A 13 35.35 22.25 -4.28
N PHE A 14 35.34 20.99 -4.69
CA PHE A 14 34.71 19.92 -3.94
C PHE A 14 35.25 20.05 -2.50
N ALA A 15 34.37 20.48 -1.60
CA ALA A 15 34.66 20.41 -0.18
C ALA A 15 35.07 18.97 0.08
N THR A 16 36.27 18.79 0.56
CA THR A 16 36.74 17.53 1.10
C THR A 16 35.74 17.05 2.08
N VAL A 17 35.00 16.01 1.69
CA VAL A 17 34.08 15.29 2.58
C VAL A 17 35.00 14.79 3.68
N GLU A 18 35.00 15.46 4.84
CA GLU A 18 35.57 14.93 6.05
C GLU A 18 35.06 13.50 6.20
N ASN A 19 35.99 12.60 6.55
CA ASN A 19 35.76 11.20 6.87
C ASN A 19 34.68 11.03 7.95
N SER A 20 33.43 11.33 7.62
CA SER A 20 32.27 10.86 8.35
C SER A 20 32.23 9.36 8.09
N CYS A 21 32.53 8.60 9.12
CA CYS A 21 32.47 7.17 9.28
C CYS A 21 31.56 6.56 8.18
N LEU A 22 32.14 5.88 7.18
CA LEU A 22 31.42 5.08 6.20
C LEU A 22 30.64 4.04 7.02
N GLN A 23 29.41 4.36 7.39
CA GLN A 23 28.51 3.37 7.97
C GLN A 23 28.26 2.35 6.87
N PHE A 24 28.92 1.20 6.98
CA PHE A 24 28.65 0.07 6.10
C PHE A 24 27.21 -0.39 6.33
N HIS A 25 26.33 0.00 5.43
CA HIS A 25 24.94 -0.46 5.45
C HIS A 25 24.90 -1.91 4.99
N MET A 26 24.20 -2.74 5.73
CA MET A 26 24.09 -4.18 5.45
C MET A 26 23.27 -4.44 4.18
N LEU A 27 23.68 -5.44 3.40
CA LEU A 27 22.83 -6.02 2.37
C LEU A 27 21.65 -6.77 2.97
N ALA A 28 20.61 -7.02 2.20
CA ALA A 28 19.37 -7.65 2.70
C ALA A 28 19.59 -9.01 3.38
N HIS A 29 20.45 -9.87 2.81
CA HIS A 29 20.76 -11.17 3.39
C HIS A 29 21.58 -11.07 4.69
N GLU A 30 22.47 -10.08 4.80
CA GLU A 30 23.22 -9.78 6.03
C GLU A 30 22.27 -9.24 7.10
N ALA A 31 21.35 -8.35 6.73
CA ALA A 31 20.33 -7.80 7.62
C ALA A 31 19.42 -8.90 8.19
N LEU A 32 19.05 -9.89 7.37
CA LEU A 32 18.28 -11.04 7.84
C LEU A 32 19.07 -11.89 8.85
N GLY A 33 20.34 -12.18 8.58
CA GLY A 33 21.23 -12.89 9.50
C GLY A 33 21.40 -12.12 10.81
N HIS A 34 21.63 -10.82 10.73
CA HIS A 34 21.75 -9.94 11.88
C HIS A 34 20.45 -9.92 12.72
N LEU A 35 19.30 -9.80 12.07
CA LEU A 35 17.98 -9.86 12.71
C LEU A 35 17.80 -11.18 13.46
N LYS A 36 18.04 -12.32 12.81
CA LYS A 36 17.90 -13.66 13.44
C LYS A 36 18.80 -13.80 14.67
N THR A 37 20.01 -13.28 14.61
CA THR A 37 20.96 -13.33 15.73
C THR A 37 20.56 -12.37 16.85
N ALA A 38 20.23 -11.11 16.53
CA ALA A 38 19.90 -10.10 17.52
C ALA A 38 18.66 -10.45 18.36
N PHE A 39 17.65 -11.06 17.72
CA PHE A 39 16.42 -11.50 18.42
C PHE A 39 16.48 -12.96 18.89
N LYS A 40 17.60 -13.67 18.78
CA LYS A 40 17.70 -15.12 19.15
C LYS A 40 16.56 -15.92 18.51
N PHE A 41 16.34 -15.75 17.21
CA PHE A 41 15.22 -16.30 16.47
C PHE A 41 15.05 -17.80 16.63
N GLN A 42 13.85 -18.25 16.96
CA GLN A 42 13.43 -19.64 17.00
C GLN A 42 12.18 -19.82 16.16
N ALA A 43 12.25 -20.67 15.14
CA ALA A 43 11.09 -20.95 14.30
C ALA A 43 9.99 -21.66 15.09
N VAL A 44 8.74 -21.32 14.80
CA VAL A 44 7.53 -21.97 15.34
C VAL A 44 6.86 -22.72 14.19
N GLY A 45 7.06 -24.02 14.13
CA GLY A 45 6.59 -24.87 13.06
C GLY A 45 7.43 -24.76 11.77
N ASP A 46 6.94 -25.43 10.73
CA ASP A 46 7.59 -25.43 9.42
C ASP A 46 7.32 -24.15 8.63
N ALA A 47 8.23 -23.82 7.72
CA ALA A 47 8.02 -22.73 6.79
C ALA A 47 6.88 -23.06 5.80
N VAL A 48 6.01 -22.09 5.54
CA VAL A 48 4.96 -22.17 4.53
C VAL A 48 5.33 -21.27 3.37
N GLY A 49 5.69 -21.87 2.24
CA GLY A 49 6.15 -21.10 1.07
C GLY A 49 7.34 -20.21 1.41
N ASN A 50 7.12 -18.89 1.28
CA ASN A 50 8.13 -17.89 1.59
C ASN A 50 8.12 -17.42 3.06
N LEU A 51 7.14 -17.82 3.85
CA LEU A 51 6.94 -17.36 5.22
C LEU A 51 7.50 -18.35 6.25
N THR A 52 8.28 -17.83 7.20
CA THR A 52 8.64 -18.52 8.45
C THR A 52 8.19 -17.67 9.63
N LEU A 53 7.37 -18.22 10.49
CA LEU A 53 7.00 -17.58 11.75
C LEU A 53 7.94 -18.05 12.87
N GLY A 54 8.17 -17.18 13.83
CA GLY A 54 9.03 -17.49 14.96
C GLY A 54 8.82 -16.60 16.17
N ARG A 55 9.57 -16.92 17.18
CA ARG A 55 9.69 -16.12 18.41
C ARG A 55 11.14 -15.75 18.63
N GLY A 56 11.33 -14.69 19.35
CA GLY A 56 12.63 -14.22 19.78
C GLY A 56 12.51 -13.41 21.06
N GLU A 57 13.60 -12.75 21.42
CA GLU A 57 13.72 -11.96 22.62
C GLU A 57 14.35 -10.59 22.29
N SER A 58 13.85 -9.52 22.87
CA SER A 58 14.46 -8.21 22.89
C SER A 58 14.43 -7.66 24.30
N HIS A 59 15.59 -7.36 24.90
CA HIS A 59 15.71 -6.83 26.29
C HIS A 59 14.93 -7.64 27.33
N GLY A 60 14.93 -8.98 27.21
CA GLY A 60 14.18 -9.87 28.11
C GLY A 60 12.69 -10.01 27.79
N ASN A 61 12.18 -9.30 26.81
CA ASN A 61 10.78 -9.38 26.39
C ASN A 61 10.62 -10.28 25.16
N ALA A 62 9.56 -11.09 25.16
CA ALA A 62 9.23 -11.94 24.02
C ALA A 62 8.80 -11.10 22.81
N VAL A 63 9.30 -11.41 21.63
CA VAL A 63 9.01 -10.76 20.36
C VAL A 63 8.54 -11.79 19.35
N HIS A 64 7.48 -11.48 18.60
CA HIS A 64 7.09 -12.27 17.43
C HIS A 64 7.91 -11.86 16.21
N LEU A 65 8.28 -12.86 15.38
CA LEU A 65 8.99 -12.62 14.13
C LEU A 65 8.21 -13.27 12.97
N ALA A 66 8.05 -12.52 11.90
CA ALA A 66 7.48 -12.99 10.64
C ALA A 66 8.48 -12.73 9.50
N LEU A 67 9.12 -13.79 9.02
CA LEU A 67 10.17 -13.68 8.00
C LEU A 67 9.61 -14.11 6.65
N VAL A 68 9.40 -13.14 5.75
CA VAL A 68 9.07 -13.39 4.35
C VAL A 68 10.37 -13.31 3.56
N GLU A 69 10.88 -14.48 3.22
CA GLU A 69 12.16 -14.65 2.54
C GLU A 69 11.92 -14.95 1.04
N ASN A 70 12.73 -14.38 0.17
CA ASN A 70 12.64 -14.62 -1.28
C ASN A 70 13.23 -16.01 -1.64
N ARG A 71 12.47 -17.07 -1.33
CA ARG A 71 12.84 -18.46 -1.64
C ARG A 71 12.34 -18.90 -3.00
N MET A 72 11.13 -18.48 -3.38
CA MET A 72 10.48 -18.83 -4.63
C MET A 72 9.57 -17.71 -5.12
N ALA A 73 9.29 -17.64 -6.42
CA ALA A 73 8.37 -16.67 -7.03
C ALA A 73 8.60 -15.24 -6.54
N SER A 74 9.86 -14.80 -6.44
CA SER A 74 10.25 -13.47 -5.94
C SER A 74 9.71 -13.14 -4.54
N GLY A 75 9.59 -14.12 -3.66
CA GLY A 75 9.09 -13.94 -2.30
C GLY A 75 7.58 -13.68 -2.23
N ALA A 76 6.84 -13.90 -3.31
CA ALA A 76 5.41 -13.58 -3.37
C ALA A 76 4.60 -14.38 -2.34
N LEU A 77 3.58 -13.74 -1.78
CA LEU A 77 2.69 -14.30 -0.76
C LEU A 77 1.43 -14.87 -1.43
N GLY A 78 1.20 -16.15 -1.23
CA GLY A 78 -0.02 -16.85 -1.62
C GLY A 78 -1.07 -16.87 -0.50
N ALA A 79 -2.17 -17.58 -0.74
CA ALA A 79 -3.28 -17.64 0.20
C ALA A 79 -2.87 -18.23 1.55
N LYS A 80 -2.06 -19.29 1.56
CA LYS A 80 -1.63 -19.98 2.79
C LYS A 80 -0.75 -19.08 3.68
N GLU A 81 0.22 -18.39 3.09
CA GLU A 81 1.08 -17.44 3.81
C GLU A 81 0.25 -16.27 4.37
N CYS A 82 -0.71 -15.76 3.60
CA CYS A 82 -1.60 -14.70 4.04
C CYS A 82 -2.49 -15.14 5.21
N ASP A 83 -3.05 -16.35 5.19
CA ASP A 83 -3.88 -16.87 6.28
C ASP A 83 -3.08 -17.07 7.58
N GLN A 84 -1.80 -17.50 7.50
CA GLN A 84 -0.92 -17.58 8.66
C GLN A 84 -0.55 -16.21 9.23
N LEU A 85 -0.21 -15.24 8.36
CA LEU A 85 0.04 -13.86 8.79
C LEU A 85 -1.20 -13.22 9.41
N ALA A 86 -2.38 -13.45 8.85
CA ALA A 86 -3.64 -12.96 9.41
C ALA A 86 -3.89 -13.51 10.81
N SER A 87 -3.57 -14.77 11.06
CA SER A 87 -3.68 -15.40 12.37
C SER A 87 -2.70 -14.79 13.38
N LEU A 88 -1.45 -14.59 12.99
CA LEU A 88 -0.45 -13.90 13.82
C LEU A 88 -0.87 -12.48 14.15
N PHE A 89 -1.34 -11.71 13.16
CA PHE A 89 -1.77 -10.32 13.35
C PHE A 89 -2.96 -10.20 14.33
N LYS A 90 -3.91 -11.15 14.29
CA LYS A 90 -5.02 -11.21 15.26
C LYS A 90 -4.51 -11.46 16.69
N ILE A 91 -3.54 -12.36 16.86
CA ILE A 91 -2.92 -12.61 18.16
C ILE A 91 -2.27 -11.32 18.68
N ILE A 92 -1.47 -10.65 17.84
CA ILE A 92 -0.77 -9.42 18.25
C ILE A 92 -1.75 -8.27 18.53
N ALA A 93 -2.81 -8.14 17.72
CA ALA A 93 -3.86 -7.14 18.01
C ALA A 93 -4.47 -7.29 19.40
N THR A 94 -4.58 -8.53 19.90
CA THR A 94 -5.13 -8.83 21.21
C THR A 94 -4.09 -8.70 22.32
N THR A 95 -2.88 -9.23 22.12
CA THR A 95 -1.83 -9.30 23.13
C THR A 95 -0.98 -8.05 23.20
N LYS A 96 -0.99 -7.23 22.16
CA LYS A 96 -0.10 -6.05 21.95
C LYS A 96 1.38 -6.40 22.01
N SER A 97 1.73 -7.65 21.77
CA SER A 97 3.11 -8.11 21.77
C SER A 97 3.90 -7.48 20.62
N PRO A 98 5.20 -7.21 20.81
CA PRO A 98 6.05 -6.68 19.74
C PRO A 98 6.15 -7.64 18.55
N LEU A 99 6.16 -7.06 17.33
CA LEU A 99 6.37 -7.78 16.08
C LEU A 99 7.52 -7.19 15.27
N VAL A 100 8.39 -8.05 14.77
CA VAL A 100 9.35 -7.71 13.74
C VAL A 100 9.06 -8.51 12.49
N MET A 101 8.84 -7.83 11.37
CA MET A 101 8.66 -8.44 10.06
C MET A 101 9.93 -8.24 9.22
N TYR A 102 10.43 -9.30 8.59
CA TYR A 102 11.36 -9.18 7.47
C TYR A 102 10.58 -9.42 6.18
N LEU A 103 10.69 -8.51 5.22
CA LEU A 103 9.87 -8.49 4.00
C LEU A 103 10.77 -8.40 2.76
N ASP A 104 11.08 -9.54 2.14
CA ASP A 104 11.71 -9.64 0.82
C ASP A 104 10.72 -10.30 -0.14
N SER A 105 9.83 -9.49 -0.74
CA SER A 105 8.65 -10.00 -1.43
C SER A 105 8.19 -9.07 -2.56
N ALA A 106 7.80 -9.68 -3.67
CA ALA A 106 7.12 -9.01 -4.78
C ALA A 106 5.62 -8.72 -4.51
N GLY A 107 5.09 -9.04 -3.33
CA GLY A 107 3.68 -8.85 -2.97
C GLY A 107 2.84 -10.10 -3.17
N ALA A 108 1.60 -9.97 -3.64
CA ALA A 108 0.70 -11.10 -3.83
C ALA A 108 1.15 -12.02 -4.98
N LYS A 109 0.97 -13.33 -4.81
CA LYS A 109 1.40 -14.36 -5.75
C LYS A 109 0.50 -14.41 -6.97
N VAL A 110 0.98 -13.85 -8.08
CA VAL A 110 0.21 -13.70 -9.33
C VAL A 110 -0.28 -15.05 -9.87
N SER A 111 0.50 -16.11 -9.73
CA SER A 111 0.13 -17.45 -10.20
C SER A 111 -1.05 -18.09 -9.44
N GLU A 112 -1.41 -17.58 -8.27
CA GLU A 112 -2.60 -18.00 -7.51
C GLU A 112 -3.84 -17.14 -7.83
N GLY A 113 -3.68 -15.98 -8.49
CA GLY A 113 -4.78 -15.14 -8.95
C GLY A 113 -5.70 -14.64 -7.81
N LEU A 114 -7.00 -14.77 -8.00
CA LEU A 114 -8.02 -14.28 -7.06
C LEU A 114 -7.89 -14.86 -5.63
N PRO A 115 -7.60 -16.15 -5.40
CA PRO A 115 -7.37 -16.69 -4.06
C PRO A 115 -6.31 -15.94 -3.27
N ALA A 116 -5.16 -15.59 -3.90
CA ALA A 116 -4.13 -14.78 -3.24
C ALA A 116 -4.63 -13.38 -2.92
N LEU A 117 -5.40 -12.75 -3.84
CA LEU A 117 -5.95 -11.41 -3.65
C LEU A 117 -6.95 -11.35 -2.48
N GLY A 118 -7.88 -12.31 -2.41
CA GLY A 118 -8.86 -12.41 -1.33
C GLY A 118 -8.19 -12.67 0.03
N ALA A 119 -7.24 -13.60 0.08
CA ALA A 119 -6.48 -13.87 1.29
C ALA A 119 -5.67 -12.65 1.74
N PHE A 120 -5.06 -11.93 0.79
CA PHE A 120 -4.32 -10.70 1.07
C PHE A 120 -5.23 -9.60 1.65
N ARG A 121 -6.44 -9.41 1.12
CA ARG A 121 -7.46 -8.50 1.68
C ARG A 121 -7.71 -8.81 3.16
N HIS A 122 -7.98 -10.07 3.49
CA HIS A 122 -8.28 -10.49 4.87
C HIS A 122 -7.08 -10.36 5.80
N MET A 123 -5.90 -10.72 5.33
CA MET A 123 -4.65 -10.52 6.07
C MET A 123 -4.40 -9.04 6.35
N PHE A 124 -4.57 -8.18 5.36
CA PHE A 124 -4.35 -6.75 5.51
C PHE A 124 -5.33 -6.11 6.49
N ARG A 125 -6.61 -6.55 6.50
CA ARG A 125 -7.58 -6.16 7.54
C ARG A 125 -7.10 -6.51 8.95
N ALA A 126 -6.58 -7.73 9.16
CA ALA A 126 -5.99 -8.12 10.44
C ALA A 126 -4.74 -7.26 10.78
N GLY A 127 -3.94 -6.91 9.76
CA GLY A 127 -2.81 -5.99 9.89
C GLY A 127 -3.21 -4.57 10.32
N LEU A 128 -4.33 -4.05 9.82
CA LEU A 128 -4.89 -2.75 10.26
C LEU A 128 -5.31 -2.82 11.73
N ALA A 129 -5.98 -3.89 12.16
CA ALA A 129 -6.36 -4.07 13.56
C ALA A 129 -5.13 -4.18 14.48
N MET A 130 -4.10 -4.89 14.03
CA MET A 130 -2.83 -4.98 14.74
C MET A 130 -2.14 -3.61 14.87
N ALA A 131 -2.05 -2.85 13.78
CA ALA A 131 -1.44 -1.52 13.80
C ALA A 131 -2.21 -0.54 14.70
N ASP A 132 -3.56 -0.62 14.71
CA ASP A 132 -4.42 0.24 15.54
C ASP A 132 -4.36 -0.15 17.03
N SER A 133 -4.01 -1.38 17.37
CA SER A 133 -3.92 -1.85 18.75
C SER A 133 -2.84 -1.16 19.60
N GLY A 134 -1.91 -0.44 18.96
CA GLY A 134 -0.75 0.17 19.60
C GLY A 134 0.39 -0.80 19.89
N ALA A 135 0.39 -2.00 19.30
CA ALA A 135 1.53 -2.92 19.38
C ALA A 135 2.79 -2.31 18.75
N PRO A 136 3.99 -2.51 19.34
CA PRO A 136 5.25 -2.12 18.72
C PRO A 136 5.49 -2.99 17.46
N ILE A 137 5.60 -2.36 16.29
CA ILE A 137 5.78 -3.07 15.02
C ILE A 137 6.95 -2.46 14.27
N ALA A 138 7.94 -3.28 13.92
CA ALA A 138 9.03 -2.92 13.03
C ALA A 138 9.01 -3.77 11.76
N ALA A 139 9.41 -3.17 10.64
CA ALA A 139 9.61 -3.87 9.39
C ALA A 139 11.05 -3.71 8.92
N VAL A 140 11.70 -4.81 8.58
CA VAL A 140 13.01 -4.84 7.93
C VAL A 140 12.76 -5.19 6.47
N CYS A 141 13.03 -4.24 5.59
CA CYS A 141 12.82 -4.41 4.17
C CYS A 141 14.00 -5.14 3.54
N GLY A 142 13.72 -6.26 2.89
CA GLY A 142 14.69 -7.02 2.12
C GLY A 142 15.07 -6.35 0.80
N ALA A 143 15.66 -7.08 -0.12
CA ALA A 143 16.09 -6.54 -1.42
C ALA A 143 14.90 -6.02 -2.24
N ASN A 144 13.77 -6.70 -2.18
CA ASN A 144 12.54 -6.33 -2.88
C ASN A 144 11.37 -6.28 -1.90
N CYS A 145 10.72 -5.13 -1.82
CA CYS A 145 9.53 -4.95 -1.01
C CYS A 145 8.47 -4.24 -1.86
N PHE A 146 7.76 -5.03 -2.70
CA PHE A 146 6.85 -4.50 -3.70
C PHE A 146 5.38 -4.83 -3.44
N GLY A 147 4.49 -4.04 -4.03
CA GLY A 147 3.05 -4.26 -3.98
C GLY A 147 2.52 -4.36 -2.55
N GLY A 148 1.79 -5.42 -2.28
CA GLY A 148 1.24 -5.67 -0.95
C GLY A 148 2.29 -5.75 0.18
N ALA A 149 3.50 -6.22 -0.10
CA ALA A 149 4.58 -6.25 0.89
C ALA A 149 5.00 -4.83 1.32
N SER A 150 5.06 -3.87 0.38
CA SER A 150 5.32 -2.47 0.70
C SER A 150 4.20 -1.84 1.55
N MET A 151 2.94 -2.27 1.35
CA MET A 151 1.83 -1.86 2.21
C MET A 151 1.96 -2.46 3.61
N LEU A 152 2.37 -3.73 3.75
CA LEU A 152 2.66 -4.35 5.05
C LEU A 152 3.78 -3.62 5.79
N ALA A 153 4.87 -3.27 5.10
CA ALA A 153 5.94 -2.47 5.68
C ALA A 153 5.44 -1.11 6.21
N CYS A 154 4.47 -0.49 5.52
CA CYS A 154 3.88 0.77 5.93
C CYS A 154 2.89 0.66 7.12
N LEU A 155 2.48 -0.53 7.55
CA LEU A 155 1.77 -0.73 8.81
C LEU A 155 2.72 -0.57 10.02
N ALA A 156 4.02 -0.84 9.84
CA ALA A 156 5.01 -0.72 10.89
C ALA A 156 5.24 0.75 11.31
N GLY A 157 5.57 0.94 12.59
CA GLY A 157 6.00 2.22 13.13
C GLY A 157 7.36 2.62 12.61
N THR A 158 8.29 1.67 12.57
CA THR A 158 9.64 1.87 12.08
C THR A 158 9.94 0.89 10.96
N ARG A 159 10.59 1.40 9.92
CA ARG A 159 11.03 0.62 8.75
C ARG A 159 12.53 0.72 8.62
N TYR A 160 13.18 -0.43 8.53
CA TYR A 160 14.62 -0.56 8.34
C TYR A 160 14.92 -0.98 6.91
N PHE A 161 15.84 -0.27 6.26
CA PHE A 161 16.20 -0.46 4.86
C PHE A 161 17.62 -0.99 4.73
N SER A 162 17.78 -2.14 4.08
CA SER A 162 19.08 -2.67 3.70
C SER A 162 19.67 -1.86 2.53
N ALA A 163 20.99 -1.92 2.32
CA ALA A 163 21.67 -1.13 1.29
C ALA A 163 21.10 -1.34 -0.13
N ASN A 164 20.67 -2.55 -0.44
CA ASN A 164 20.09 -2.91 -1.74
C ASN A 164 18.56 -2.98 -1.73
N THR A 165 17.89 -2.44 -0.71
CA THR A 165 16.42 -2.43 -0.62
C THR A 165 15.82 -1.55 -1.72
N ARG A 166 14.73 -2.06 -2.29
CA ARG A 166 13.78 -1.31 -3.14
C ARG A 166 12.38 -1.50 -2.58
N LEU A 167 11.73 -0.40 -2.19
CA LEU A 167 10.35 -0.43 -1.68
C LEU A 167 9.46 0.43 -2.56
N ALA A 168 8.39 -0.16 -3.14
CA ALA A 168 7.43 0.52 -3.98
C ALA A 168 6.14 -0.30 -4.15
N MET A 169 5.07 0.32 -4.63
CA MET A 169 3.89 -0.42 -5.11
C MET A 169 4.18 -1.17 -6.40
N SER A 170 5.03 -0.61 -7.25
CA SER A 170 5.40 -1.20 -8.54
C SER A 170 6.91 -1.36 -8.65
N GLY A 171 7.35 -2.54 -9.12
CA GLY A 171 8.77 -2.79 -9.38
C GLY A 171 9.31 -1.97 -10.57
N PRO A 172 10.65 -1.85 -10.72
CA PRO A 172 11.29 -1.00 -11.73
C PRO A 172 10.84 -1.26 -13.16
N ALA A 173 10.59 -2.51 -13.54
CA ALA A 173 10.12 -2.86 -14.89
C ALA A 173 8.72 -2.28 -15.18
N ILE A 174 7.80 -2.32 -14.22
CA ILE A 174 6.45 -1.76 -14.36
C ILE A 174 6.53 -0.23 -14.41
N LEU A 175 7.38 0.39 -13.60
CA LEU A 175 7.61 1.83 -13.61
C LEU A 175 8.18 2.30 -14.95
N ALA A 176 9.14 1.56 -15.53
CA ALA A 176 9.72 1.84 -16.84
C ALA A 176 8.66 1.75 -17.94
N GLN A 177 7.88 0.67 -17.97
CA GLN A 177 6.79 0.48 -18.92
C GLN A 177 5.76 1.63 -18.85
N SER A 178 5.41 2.05 -17.64
CA SER A 178 4.48 3.16 -17.41
C SER A 178 5.04 4.50 -17.87
N ALA A 179 6.35 4.69 -17.77
CA ALA A 179 7.06 5.87 -18.26
C ALA A 179 7.29 5.85 -19.79
N GLY A 180 6.86 4.80 -20.50
CA GLY A 180 7.08 4.64 -21.93
C GLY A 180 8.53 4.25 -22.30
N VAL A 181 9.32 3.79 -21.32
CA VAL A 181 10.69 3.31 -21.53
C VAL A 181 10.62 1.85 -21.97
N SER A 182 10.94 1.58 -23.22
CA SER A 182 10.84 0.23 -23.81
C SER A 182 11.89 -0.76 -23.30
N VAL A 183 13.03 -0.24 -22.87
CA VAL A 183 14.12 -1.00 -22.26
C VAL A 183 14.51 -0.32 -20.96
N LEU A 184 14.68 -1.10 -19.90
CA LEU A 184 15.14 -0.59 -18.61
C LEU A 184 16.61 -0.18 -18.74
N ASP A 185 16.86 1.07 -19.17
CA ASP A 185 18.20 1.64 -19.34
C ASP A 185 18.84 2.05 -17.98
N GLU A 186 20.13 2.29 -18.00
CA GLU A 186 20.89 2.66 -16.79
C GLU A 186 20.40 3.97 -16.17
N MET A 187 19.98 4.94 -17.00
CA MET A 187 19.48 6.22 -16.50
C MET A 187 18.17 6.02 -15.75
N PHE A 188 17.21 5.27 -16.33
CA PHE A 188 15.94 4.98 -15.64
C PHE A 188 16.14 4.13 -14.39
N GLN A 189 17.10 3.18 -14.44
CA GLN A 189 17.50 2.40 -13.24
C GLN A 189 18.00 3.31 -12.13
N ALA A 190 18.92 4.24 -12.43
CA ALA A 190 19.43 5.21 -11.45
C ALA A 190 18.32 6.11 -10.90
N MET A 191 17.45 6.63 -11.77
CA MET A 191 16.30 7.46 -11.34
C MET A 191 15.31 6.68 -10.46
N SER A 192 15.01 5.43 -10.79
CA SER A 192 14.13 4.58 -9.99
C SER A 192 14.78 4.23 -8.67
N MET A 193 16.08 3.88 -8.64
CA MET A 193 16.82 3.62 -7.40
C MET A 193 16.88 4.84 -6.48
N ALA A 194 17.10 6.04 -7.01
CA ALA A 194 17.04 7.28 -6.24
C ALA A 194 15.64 7.53 -5.62
N ALA A 195 14.57 7.02 -6.27
CA ALA A 195 13.21 7.15 -5.77
C ALA A 195 12.83 6.06 -4.77
N ILE A 196 13.06 4.77 -5.12
CA ILE A 196 12.53 3.62 -4.38
C ILE A 196 13.59 2.86 -3.57
N GLY A 197 14.85 3.21 -3.71
CA GLY A 197 15.98 2.63 -2.97
C GLY A 197 16.09 3.15 -1.53
N MET A 198 17.01 2.58 -0.77
CA MET A 198 17.25 2.92 0.63
C MET A 198 17.40 4.43 0.84
N GLU A 199 18.29 5.10 0.09
CA GLU A 199 18.53 6.55 0.23
C GLU A 199 17.25 7.35 0.03
N GLY A 200 16.52 7.13 -1.09
CA GLY A 200 15.26 7.82 -1.35
C GLY A 200 14.23 7.59 -0.26
N ARG A 201 14.20 6.41 0.36
CA ARG A 201 13.23 6.07 1.41
C ARG A 201 13.60 6.64 2.77
N THR A 202 14.87 6.60 3.17
CA THR A 202 15.32 7.12 4.46
C THR A 202 15.21 8.63 4.56
N HIS A 203 15.33 9.35 3.44
CA HIS A 203 15.11 10.81 3.42
C HIS A 203 13.64 11.25 3.51
N LEU A 204 12.67 10.33 3.31
CA LEU A 204 11.26 10.70 3.33
C LEU A 204 10.65 10.82 4.73
N SER A 205 11.17 10.09 5.71
CA SER A 205 10.59 10.05 7.05
C SER A 205 11.64 9.66 8.07
N THR A 206 11.52 10.20 9.28
CA THR A 206 12.34 9.80 10.44
C THR A 206 12.08 8.37 10.90
N ASP A 207 10.95 7.77 10.47
CA ASP A 207 10.60 6.37 10.75
C ASP A 207 11.29 5.39 9.80
N ASN A 208 11.99 5.90 8.79
CA ASN A 208 12.72 5.11 7.80
C ASN A 208 14.21 5.17 8.11
N LEU A 209 14.78 4.07 8.53
CA LEU A 209 16.16 3.99 9.02
C LEU A 209 16.97 3.00 8.18
N PRO A 210 18.26 3.27 7.95
CA PRO A 210 19.13 2.27 7.33
C PRO A 210 19.46 1.15 8.33
N VAL A 211 19.67 -0.08 7.83
CA VAL A 211 20.18 -1.18 8.64
C VAL A 211 21.68 -1.03 8.84
N SER A 212 22.13 -1.08 10.08
CA SER A 212 23.54 -1.03 10.50
C SER A 212 23.83 -2.08 11.58
N ALA A 213 25.07 -2.20 11.99
CA ALA A 213 25.46 -3.10 13.08
C ALA A 213 24.82 -2.78 14.44
N ASP A 214 24.33 -1.54 14.61
CA ASP A 214 23.66 -1.10 15.83
C ASP A 214 22.15 -1.24 15.77
N THR A 215 21.60 -1.59 14.60
CA THR A 215 20.17 -1.87 14.44
C THR A 215 19.78 -3.07 15.33
N PHE A 216 18.61 -2.99 15.94
CA PHE A 216 18.04 -3.98 16.86
C PHE A 216 18.67 -4.06 18.26
N LYS A 217 19.62 -3.16 18.60
CA LYS A 217 20.15 -3.04 19.98
C LYS A 217 19.20 -2.28 20.91
N GLY A 218 18.21 -1.55 20.36
CA GLY A 218 17.23 -0.79 21.11
C GLY A 218 15.87 -1.48 21.19
N GLU A 219 14.94 -0.91 21.96
CA GLU A 219 13.55 -1.34 21.97
C GLU A 219 12.87 -1.08 20.63
N ILE A 220 11.88 -1.90 20.28
CA ILE A 220 11.06 -1.69 19.09
C ILE A 220 10.12 -0.49 19.38
N PRO A 221 10.23 0.60 18.60
CA PRO A 221 9.43 1.80 18.86
C PRO A 221 7.94 1.54 18.63
N VAL A 222 7.11 2.15 19.47
CA VAL A 222 5.67 2.22 19.22
C VAL A 222 5.40 3.12 18.02
N SER A 223 4.44 2.73 17.21
CA SER A 223 4.04 3.50 16.01
C SER A 223 3.54 4.90 16.38
N VAL A 224 3.88 5.88 15.54
CA VAL A 224 3.26 7.21 15.60
C VAL A 224 1.75 7.09 15.33
N SER A 225 0.96 8.01 15.90
CA SER A 225 -0.48 8.00 15.70
C SER A 225 -0.87 8.18 14.23
N ASN A 226 -2.01 7.61 13.84
CA ASN A 226 -2.54 7.76 12.48
C ASN A 226 -2.75 9.23 12.10
N ALA A 227 -3.12 10.10 13.04
CA ALA A 227 -3.26 11.54 12.81
C ALA A 227 -1.91 12.21 12.47
N ALA A 228 -0.85 11.88 13.21
CA ALA A 228 0.48 12.42 12.94
C ALA A 228 1.00 11.93 11.58
N ARG A 229 0.78 10.66 11.25
CA ARG A 229 1.12 10.08 9.94
C ARG A 229 0.37 10.78 8.80
N HIS A 230 -0.93 11.02 8.96
CA HIS A 230 -1.73 11.72 7.95
C HIS A 230 -1.20 13.14 7.69
N LEU A 231 -0.88 13.89 8.74
CA LEU A 231 -0.31 15.24 8.63
C LEU A 231 1.07 15.23 7.95
N GLU A 232 1.92 14.25 8.27
CA GLU A 232 3.23 14.09 7.60
C GLU A 232 3.06 13.86 6.10
N LEU A 233 2.16 12.94 5.71
CA LEU A 233 1.88 12.65 4.31
C LEU A 233 1.34 13.88 3.56
N GLY A 234 0.49 14.69 4.18
CA GLY A 234 0.03 15.95 3.61
C GLY A 234 1.16 16.95 3.37
N ARG A 235 2.10 17.09 4.31
CA ARG A 235 3.29 17.95 4.14
C ARG A 235 4.20 17.42 3.02
N ARG A 236 4.38 16.12 2.92
CA ARG A 236 5.18 15.46 1.88
C ARG A 236 4.56 15.69 0.50
N LEU A 237 3.25 15.51 0.37
CA LEU A 237 2.51 15.77 -0.87
C LEU A 237 2.63 17.25 -1.29
N ALA A 238 2.46 18.18 -0.36
CA ALA A 238 2.56 19.62 -0.64
C ALA A 238 3.96 20.02 -1.15
N LYS A 239 5.03 19.38 -0.68
CA LYS A 239 6.40 19.61 -1.18
C LYS A 239 6.62 19.03 -2.59
N SER A 240 5.89 17.98 -2.97
CA SER A 240 6.01 17.33 -4.28
C SER A 240 5.08 17.94 -5.34
N ALA A 241 4.04 18.67 -4.92
CA ALA A 241 3.04 19.21 -5.81
C ALA A 241 3.64 20.27 -6.77
N ARG A 242 3.45 20.05 -8.08
CA ARG A 242 3.68 21.11 -9.06
C ARG A 242 2.56 22.16 -8.90
N PRO A 243 2.86 23.45 -8.92
CA PRO A 243 1.83 24.48 -8.90
C PRO A 243 1.00 24.37 -10.18
N GLY A 244 -0.27 24.13 -10.07
CA GLY A 244 -1.18 24.14 -11.20
C GLY A 244 -2.36 23.19 -11.05
N GLY A 245 -3.54 23.77 -10.93
CA GLY A 245 -4.80 23.06 -11.05
C GLY A 245 -5.85 23.66 -10.10
N SER A 246 -6.60 24.64 -10.57
CA SER A 246 -7.85 25.05 -9.93
C SER A 246 -8.78 23.85 -9.96
N CYS A 247 -9.19 23.37 -8.80
CA CYS A 247 -10.13 22.28 -8.69
C CYS A 247 -11.53 22.77 -9.02
N VAL A 248 -12.08 22.36 -10.15
CA VAL A 248 -13.47 22.59 -10.51
C VAL A 248 -14.28 21.46 -9.87
N SER A 249 -15.27 21.82 -9.06
CA SER A 249 -16.26 20.87 -8.55
C SER A 249 -17.30 20.65 -9.63
N GLU A 250 -17.40 19.43 -10.15
CA GLU A 250 -18.35 19.07 -11.20
C GLU A 250 -19.43 18.13 -10.65
N LYS A 251 -20.70 18.44 -10.94
CA LYS A 251 -21.82 17.56 -10.59
C LYS A 251 -21.79 16.34 -11.52
N ILE A 252 -21.92 15.18 -10.93
CA ILE A 252 -21.87 13.91 -11.66
C ILE A 252 -23.26 13.30 -11.77
N GLU A 253 -23.69 13.03 -13.00
CA GLU A 253 -24.92 12.31 -13.30
C GLU A 253 -24.56 11.00 -14.02
N ARG A 254 -24.95 9.87 -13.44
CA ARG A 254 -24.69 8.53 -13.99
C ARG A 254 -25.95 7.66 -13.89
N ARG A 255 -26.22 6.89 -14.94
CA ARG A 255 -27.40 6.00 -15.00
C ARG A 255 -27.33 4.86 -13.97
N ASP A 256 -26.14 4.33 -13.71
CA ASP A 256 -25.92 3.30 -12.70
C ASP A 256 -26.21 3.83 -11.29
N LEU A 257 -25.80 5.05 -10.97
CA LEU A 257 -26.13 5.67 -9.67
C LEU A 257 -27.61 5.94 -9.51
N ALA A 258 -28.28 6.41 -10.56
CA ALA A 258 -29.74 6.61 -10.52
C ALA A 258 -30.50 5.31 -10.26
N ARG A 259 -29.97 4.18 -10.75
CA ARG A 259 -30.58 2.85 -10.50
C ARG A 259 -30.21 2.29 -9.12
N LEU A 260 -28.99 2.54 -8.63
CA LEU A 260 -28.57 2.13 -7.30
C LEU A 260 -29.28 2.91 -6.19
N TYR A 261 -29.66 4.17 -6.48
CA TYR A 261 -30.27 5.09 -5.52
C TYR A 261 -31.53 5.73 -6.10
N PRO A 262 -32.62 4.96 -6.30
CA PRO A 262 -33.86 5.47 -6.88
C PRO A 262 -34.52 6.55 -6.01
N ASP A 263 -34.28 6.55 -4.70
CA ASP A 263 -34.79 7.55 -3.74
C ASP A 263 -34.04 8.89 -3.83
N GLY A 264 -33.05 9.00 -4.73
CA GLY A 264 -32.24 10.20 -4.98
C GLY A 264 -30.80 10.10 -4.49
N TYR A 265 -29.93 10.81 -5.20
CA TYR A 265 -28.53 11.00 -4.86
C TYR A 265 -28.02 12.37 -5.32
N GLY A 266 -26.98 12.88 -4.68
CA GLY A 266 -26.25 14.06 -5.08
C GLY A 266 -24.76 13.84 -4.89
N VAL A 267 -23.99 13.83 -5.97
CA VAL A 267 -22.54 13.62 -5.91
C VAL A 267 -21.78 14.65 -6.74
N VAL A 268 -20.63 15.03 -6.24
CA VAL A 268 -19.67 15.91 -6.92
C VAL A 268 -18.31 15.27 -6.93
N GLU A 269 -17.50 15.56 -7.94
CA GLU A 269 -16.07 15.22 -7.95
C GLU A 269 -15.25 16.44 -7.57
N ARG A 270 -14.34 16.26 -6.62
CA ARG A 270 -13.34 17.25 -6.24
C ARG A 270 -12.02 16.56 -5.98
N ASP A 271 -10.93 17.07 -6.53
CA ASP A 271 -9.59 16.50 -6.39
C ASP A 271 -9.49 15.03 -6.83
N GLY A 272 -10.34 14.62 -7.80
CA GLY A 272 -10.44 13.24 -8.27
C GLY A 272 -11.12 12.29 -7.27
N VAL A 273 -11.79 12.82 -6.25
CA VAL A 273 -12.59 12.06 -5.28
C VAL A 273 -14.06 12.42 -5.46
N LEU A 274 -14.90 11.40 -5.66
CA LEU A 274 -16.35 11.53 -5.63
C LEU A 274 -16.82 11.63 -4.19
N ALA A 275 -17.66 12.61 -3.88
CA ALA A 275 -18.27 12.77 -2.56
C ALA A 275 -19.71 13.25 -2.68
N GLY A 276 -20.58 12.82 -1.75
CA GLY A 276 -21.96 13.23 -1.72
C GLY A 276 -22.82 12.40 -0.79
N ASP A 277 -24.11 12.40 -1.06
CA ASP A 277 -25.09 11.66 -0.27
C ASP A 277 -26.12 10.99 -1.19
N ALA A 278 -26.81 10.01 -0.64
CA ALA A 278 -27.94 9.33 -1.28
C ALA A 278 -28.97 8.87 -0.22
N ARG A 279 -30.09 8.34 -0.72
CA ARG A 279 -31.05 7.65 0.12
C ARG A 279 -31.18 6.20 -0.33
N ARG A 280 -31.29 5.29 0.65
CA ARG A 280 -31.58 3.88 0.43
C ARG A 280 -32.66 3.47 1.43
N ASP A 281 -33.81 3.02 0.94
CA ASP A 281 -34.95 2.66 1.78
C ASP A 281 -35.37 3.80 2.73
N GLY A 282 -35.33 5.03 2.24
CA GLY A 282 -35.61 6.25 3.00
C GLY A 282 -34.48 6.70 3.96
N ALA A 283 -33.46 5.88 4.24
CA ALA A 283 -32.36 6.22 5.12
C ALA A 283 -31.25 6.98 4.39
N PRO A 284 -30.66 8.02 5.03
CA PRO A 284 -29.53 8.74 4.44
C PRO A 284 -28.27 7.91 4.51
N ILE A 285 -27.49 7.93 3.42
CA ILE A 285 -26.16 7.32 3.31
C ILE A 285 -25.18 8.33 2.74
N VAL A 286 -23.94 8.28 3.21
CA VAL A 286 -22.84 9.09 2.66
C VAL A 286 -22.18 8.31 1.53
N LEU A 287 -21.90 8.98 0.42
CA LEU A 287 -21.20 8.44 -0.73
C LEU A 287 -19.79 9.03 -0.80
N LEU A 288 -18.80 8.16 -1.02
CA LEU A 288 -17.41 8.56 -1.26
C LEU A 288 -16.78 7.58 -2.25
N GLY A 289 -15.80 8.01 -3.05
CA GLY A 289 -15.14 7.05 -3.92
C GLY A 289 -14.33 7.63 -5.05
N PHE A 290 -14.15 6.80 -6.07
CA PHE A 290 -13.40 7.11 -7.28
C PHE A 290 -14.18 6.60 -8.49
N ILE A 291 -14.25 7.41 -9.52
CA ILE A 291 -14.92 7.06 -10.78
C ILE A 291 -14.05 7.39 -11.99
N GLY A 292 -14.43 6.85 -13.15
CA GLY A 292 -13.78 7.15 -14.42
C GLY A 292 -12.54 6.34 -14.71
N GLY A 293 -12.32 5.22 -14.04
CA GLY A 293 -11.26 4.26 -14.38
C GLY A 293 -9.81 4.76 -14.21
N LYS A 294 -9.60 5.95 -13.62
CA LYS A 294 -8.25 6.50 -13.45
C LYS A 294 -7.50 5.80 -12.32
N ALA A 295 -6.19 5.57 -12.51
CA ALA A 295 -5.34 4.99 -11.49
C ALA A 295 -5.30 5.82 -10.19
N LEU A 296 -5.16 5.14 -9.05
CA LEU A 296 -5.14 5.74 -7.72
C LEU A 296 -3.71 6.16 -7.35
N GLY A 297 -3.39 7.45 -7.50
CA GLY A 297 -2.14 8.06 -7.09
C GLY A 297 -2.19 8.63 -5.67
N ALA A 298 -1.05 9.14 -5.18
CA ALA A 298 -0.87 9.62 -3.82
C ALA A 298 -1.80 10.82 -3.49
N ALA A 299 -1.98 11.75 -4.41
CA ALA A 299 -2.83 12.92 -4.21
C ALA A 299 -4.30 12.53 -3.99
N ARG A 300 -4.85 11.66 -4.84
CA ARG A 300 -6.22 11.15 -4.71
C ARG A 300 -6.40 10.32 -3.43
N ALA A 301 -5.44 9.45 -3.11
CA ALA A 301 -5.47 8.65 -1.89
C ALA A 301 -5.43 9.52 -0.63
N TRP A 302 -4.64 10.61 -0.64
CA TRP A 302 -4.58 11.54 0.48
C TRP A 302 -5.88 12.35 0.63
N ALA A 303 -6.41 12.90 -0.47
CA ALA A 303 -7.67 13.66 -0.46
C ALA A 303 -8.85 12.80 0.04
N PHE A 304 -8.91 11.53 -0.38
CA PHE A 304 -9.88 10.57 0.11
C PHE A 304 -9.70 10.32 1.63
N ALA A 305 -8.47 10.04 2.07
CA ALA A 305 -8.19 9.80 3.48
C ALA A 305 -8.55 11.02 4.35
N GLU A 306 -8.27 12.25 3.87
CA GLU A 306 -8.63 13.49 4.56
C GLU A 306 -10.15 13.61 4.74
N ALA A 307 -10.93 13.28 3.70
CA ALA A 307 -12.39 13.28 3.80
C ALA A 307 -12.88 12.28 4.86
N VAL A 308 -12.31 11.05 4.89
CA VAL A 308 -12.66 10.02 5.88
C VAL A 308 -12.23 10.42 7.29
N TRP A 309 -11.03 10.98 7.48
CA TRP A 309 -10.59 11.48 8.80
C TRP A 309 -11.50 12.58 9.34
N LYS A 310 -11.99 13.49 8.48
CA LYS A 310 -13.01 14.49 8.87
C LYS A 310 -14.30 13.86 9.32
N MET A 311 -14.76 12.78 8.68
CA MET A 311 -15.95 12.03 9.08
C MET A 311 -15.80 11.37 10.46
N CYS A 312 -14.59 11.08 10.91
CA CYS A 312 -14.35 10.50 12.24
C CYS A 312 -14.78 11.42 13.40
N ALA A 313 -14.97 12.72 13.17
CA ALA A 313 -15.49 13.66 14.18
C ALA A 313 -17.01 13.55 14.34
N ALA A 314 -17.74 13.24 13.25
CA ALA A 314 -19.18 13.02 13.25
C ALA A 314 -19.48 11.81 12.34
N PRO A 315 -19.32 10.58 12.85
CA PRO A 315 -19.40 9.37 12.04
C PRO A 315 -20.80 9.16 11.45
N PRO A 316 -20.94 8.98 10.11
CA PRO A 316 -22.22 8.61 9.53
C PRO A 316 -22.59 7.17 9.92
N LYS A 317 -23.88 6.82 9.92
CA LYS A 317 -24.30 5.42 10.14
C LYS A 317 -23.77 4.49 9.04
N THR A 318 -23.86 4.95 7.79
CA THR A 318 -23.44 4.18 6.61
C THR A 318 -22.60 5.05 5.67
N LEU A 319 -21.44 4.52 5.28
CA LEU A 319 -20.60 5.04 4.22
C LEU A 319 -20.56 4.01 3.08
N GLN A 320 -21.04 4.42 1.90
CA GLN A 320 -20.95 3.62 0.69
C GLN A 320 -19.79 4.11 -0.16
N LEU A 321 -18.82 3.24 -0.39
CA LEU A 321 -17.74 3.50 -1.34
C LEU A 321 -18.20 3.10 -2.75
N LEU A 322 -18.06 4.01 -3.70
CA LEU A 322 -18.35 3.79 -5.12
C LEU A 322 -17.03 3.81 -5.89
N VAL A 323 -16.65 2.69 -6.49
CA VAL A 323 -15.31 2.56 -7.02
C VAL A 323 -15.29 2.07 -8.46
N ASP A 324 -14.70 2.91 -9.32
CA ASP A 324 -14.28 2.58 -10.67
C ASP A 324 -12.87 3.16 -10.85
N CYS A 325 -11.85 2.33 -10.60
CA CYS A 325 -10.45 2.72 -10.53
C CYS A 325 -9.61 1.53 -11.02
N ASP A 326 -8.85 1.69 -12.09
CA ASP A 326 -8.12 0.59 -12.72
C ASP A 326 -7.23 -0.16 -11.70
N SER A 327 -6.37 0.59 -11.00
CA SER A 327 -5.48 0.07 -9.95
C SER A 327 -4.81 1.24 -9.22
N HIS A 328 -3.78 0.94 -8.42
CA HIS A 328 -2.86 1.98 -7.94
C HIS A 328 -2.01 2.54 -9.09
N SER A 329 -1.55 3.78 -8.93
CA SER A 329 -0.67 4.45 -9.90
C SER A 329 0.67 3.72 -10.05
N THR A 330 1.15 3.66 -11.27
CA THR A 330 2.49 3.17 -11.63
C THR A 330 3.44 4.32 -12.01
N ALA A 331 3.07 5.57 -11.69
CA ALA A 331 3.91 6.72 -11.96
C ALA A 331 5.08 6.82 -10.96
N LEU A 332 6.28 7.08 -11.49
CA LEU A 332 7.47 7.24 -10.65
C LEU A 332 7.34 8.40 -9.65
N ASP A 333 6.62 9.48 -10.01
CA ASP A 333 6.41 10.61 -9.11
C ASP A 333 5.59 10.24 -7.87
N ASP A 334 4.58 9.37 -8.00
CA ASP A 334 3.85 8.83 -6.86
C ASP A 334 4.75 7.93 -5.99
N GLU A 335 5.63 7.15 -6.63
CA GLU A 335 6.59 6.33 -5.90
C GLU A 335 7.65 7.17 -5.19
N ARG A 336 8.10 8.29 -5.74
CA ARG A 336 9.06 9.19 -5.06
C ARG A 336 8.60 9.61 -3.68
N ILE A 337 7.31 9.75 -3.47
CA ILE A 337 6.73 10.12 -2.17
C ILE A 337 6.18 8.92 -1.40
N MET A 338 6.46 7.69 -1.86
CA MET A 338 6.09 6.42 -1.23
C MET A 338 4.57 6.17 -1.26
N LEU A 339 4.00 5.94 -2.45
CA LEU A 339 2.57 5.68 -2.68
C LEU A 339 1.96 4.68 -1.67
N SER A 340 2.70 3.63 -1.31
CA SER A 340 2.26 2.63 -0.33
C SER A 340 1.79 3.26 0.99
N ALA A 341 2.47 4.31 1.47
CA ALA A 341 2.09 4.98 2.72
C ALA A 341 0.75 5.73 2.59
N TYR A 342 0.46 6.29 1.42
CA TYR A 342 -0.83 6.96 1.15
C TYR A 342 -1.99 5.97 1.08
N LEU A 343 -1.77 4.82 0.43
CA LEU A 343 -2.78 3.75 0.36
C LEU A 343 -3.06 3.17 1.77
N VAL A 344 -2.02 2.97 2.58
CA VAL A 344 -2.18 2.50 3.97
C VAL A 344 -2.89 3.54 4.83
N ASN A 345 -2.58 4.84 4.68
CA ASN A 345 -3.28 5.91 5.39
C ASN A 345 -4.78 5.95 5.03
N MET A 346 -5.12 5.75 3.76
CA MET A 346 -6.50 5.65 3.31
C MET A 346 -7.23 4.47 3.96
N SER A 347 -6.59 3.29 3.98
CA SER A 347 -7.14 2.11 4.67
C SER A 347 -7.29 2.33 6.17
N ALA A 348 -6.31 2.95 6.83
CA ALA A 348 -6.33 3.24 8.26
C ALA A 348 -7.45 4.21 8.62
N ALA A 349 -7.72 5.22 7.76
CA ALA A 349 -8.82 6.15 7.94
C ALA A 349 -10.18 5.43 7.90
N LEU A 350 -10.40 4.57 6.89
CA LEU A 350 -11.62 3.76 6.78
C LEU A 350 -11.77 2.80 7.96
N PHE A 351 -10.68 2.14 8.36
CA PHE A 351 -10.69 1.22 9.50
C PHE A 351 -11.08 1.94 10.79
N ALA A 352 -10.45 3.10 11.06
CA ALA A 352 -10.77 3.94 12.22
C ALA A 352 -12.22 4.42 12.22
N LEU A 353 -12.76 4.80 11.05
CA LEU A 353 -14.17 5.19 10.93
C LEU A 353 -15.12 4.01 11.22
N GLY A 354 -14.75 2.80 10.74
CA GLY A 354 -15.49 1.57 11.07
C GLY A 354 -15.50 1.25 12.55
N LEU A 355 -14.39 1.46 13.26
CA LEU A 355 -14.32 1.31 14.74
C LEU A 355 -15.21 2.29 15.49
N LYS A 356 -15.58 3.42 14.88
CA LYS A 356 -16.54 4.39 15.42
C LYS A 356 -18.01 4.01 15.16
N GLY A 357 -18.26 2.83 14.60
CA GLY A 357 -19.60 2.29 14.36
C GLY A 357 -20.19 2.59 12.97
N THR A 358 -19.45 3.24 12.07
CA THR A 358 -19.90 3.41 10.69
C THR A 358 -19.86 2.07 9.94
N ARG A 359 -20.98 1.66 9.34
CA ARG A 359 -21.01 0.54 8.41
C ARG A 359 -20.45 1.01 7.06
N ILE A 360 -19.32 0.44 6.65
CA ILE A 360 -18.65 0.77 5.40
C ILE A 360 -18.85 -0.37 4.40
N GLU A 361 -19.40 -0.06 3.25
CA GLU A 361 -19.62 -0.99 2.14
C GLU A 361 -18.93 -0.45 0.89
N THR A 362 -18.33 -1.34 0.09
CA THR A 362 -17.74 -0.97 -1.20
C THR A 362 -18.57 -1.54 -2.33
N THR A 363 -18.94 -0.73 -3.32
CA THR A 363 -19.50 -1.19 -4.60
C THR A 363 -18.54 -0.87 -5.72
N VAL A 364 -18.04 -1.89 -6.37
CA VAL A 364 -17.21 -1.78 -7.57
C VAL A 364 -18.15 -1.58 -8.77
N LEU A 365 -18.04 -0.41 -9.40
CA LEU A 365 -18.90 0.00 -10.53
C LEU A 365 -18.32 -0.36 -11.90
N GLY A 366 -16.99 -0.45 -11.99
CA GLY A 366 -16.26 -0.75 -13.22
C GLY A 366 -15.07 -1.63 -12.92
N LYS A 367 -13.89 -1.04 -12.77
CA LYS A 367 -12.66 -1.79 -12.47
C LYS A 367 -12.11 -1.44 -11.09
N LEU A 368 -11.48 -2.44 -10.47
CA LEU A 368 -10.70 -2.23 -9.25
C LEU A 368 -9.60 -3.28 -9.17
N GLY A 369 -8.35 -2.86 -8.89
CA GLY A 369 -7.24 -3.83 -8.86
C GLY A 369 -6.12 -3.49 -7.89
N GLY A 370 -5.25 -4.47 -7.69
CA GLY A 370 -3.98 -4.36 -7.00
C GLY A 370 -4.07 -3.74 -5.61
N GLY A 371 -3.14 -2.83 -5.30
CA GLY A 371 -3.10 -2.12 -4.03
C GLY A 371 -4.33 -1.25 -3.77
N GLY A 372 -4.98 -0.73 -4.81
CA GLY A 372 -6.23 0.03 -4.68
C GLY A 372 -7.36 -0.83 -4.13
N TYR A 373 -7.51 -2.06 -4.63
CA TYR A 373 -8.47 -3.02 -4.10
C TYR A 373 -8.21 -3.34 -2.62
N VAL A 374 -6.96 -3.69 -2.28
CA VAL A 374 -6.61 -4.00 -0.89
C VAL A 374 -6.90 -2.81 0.03
N ALA A 375 -6.47 -1.61 -0.39
CA ALA A 375 -6.62 -0.40 0.42
C ALA A 375 -8.09 -0.01 0.68
N LEU A 376 -8.98 -0.17 -0.30
CA LEU A 376 -10.38 0.19 -0.18
C LEU A 376 -11.23 -0.93 0.42
N CYS A 377 -10.93 -2.19 0.09
CA CYS A 377 -11.81 -3.31 0.43
C CYS A 377 -11.42 -4.05 1.72
N ALA A 378 -10.16 -3.97 2.18
CA ALA A 378 -9.78 -4.61 3.43
C ALA A 378 -10.51 -4.04 4.67
N PRO A 379 -10.67 -2.71 4.82
CA PRO A 379 -11.35 -2.14 5.99
C PRO A 379 -12.87 -2.22 5.93
N THR A 380 -13.48 -2.62 4.80
CA THR A 380 -14.94 -2.59 4.61
C THR A 380 -15.65 -3.84 5.12
N ALA A 381 -16.91 -3.71 5.50
CA ALA A 381 -17.72 -4.82 5.98
C ALA A 381 -18.17 -5.73 4.83
N GLN A 382 -18.41 -5.16 3.64
CA GLN A 382 -18.95 -5.85 2.49
C GLN A 382 -18.38 -5.25 1.20
N VAL A 383 -18.08 -6.12 0.22
CA VAL A 383 -17.69 -5.74 -1.14
C VAL A 383 -18.72 -6.25 -2.11
N ASN A 384 -19.40 -5.33 -2.78
CA ASN A 384 -20.38 -5.60 -3.81
C ASN A 384 -19.74 -5.39 -5.19
N LEU A 385 -20.10 -6.24 -6.12
CA LEU A 385 -19.67 -6.15 -7.51
C LEU A 385 -20.90 -5.82 -8.38
N LEU A 386 -20.87 -4.70 -9.08
CA LEU A 386 -21.89 -4.42 -10.09
C LEU A 386 -21.73 -5.39 -11.25
N PHE A 387 -22.84 -5.91 -11.79
CA PHE A 387 -22.78 -6.82 -12.94
C PHE A 387 -21.96 -6.22 -14.09
N GLY A 388 -20.97 -6.96 -14.56
CA GLY A 388 -20.02 -6.51 -15.56
C GLY A 388 -18.81 -5.71 -15.02
N ALA A 389 -18.76 -5.45 -13.72
CA ALA A 389 -17.55 -4.89 -13.10
C ALA A 389 -16.51 -5.98 -12.85
N GLU A 390 -15.22 -5.57 -12.76
CA GLU A 390 -14.09 -6.48 -12.67
C GLU A 390 -13.20 -6.15 -11.49
N ILE A 391 -12.75 -7.18 -10.77
CA ILE A 391 -11.68 -7.06 -9.77
C ILE A 391 -10.47 -7.84 -10.26
N GLN A 392 -9.30 -7.19 -10.28
CA GLN A 392 -8.07 -7.74 -10.84
C GLN A 392 -6.93 -7.73 -9.82
N LEU A 393 -6.07 -8.76 -9.86
CA LEU A 393 -4.87 -8.77 -9.02
C LEU A 393 -3.88 -7.66 -9.42
N LEU A 394 -3.69 -7.49 -10.72
CA LEU A 394 -2.89 -6.46 -11.37
C LEU A 394 -3.59 -6.01 -12.65
N PRO A 395 -3.30 -4.81 -13.18
CA PRO A 395 -3.77 -4.42 -14.51
C PRO A 395 -3.37 -5.45 -15.56
N GLY A 396 -4.28 -5.73 -16.52
CA GLY A 396 -4.08 -6.80 -17.51
C GLY A 396 -2.74 -6.72 -18.27
N LYS A 397 -2.25 -5.51 -18.56
CA LYS A 397 -0.92 -5.29 -19.16
C LYS A 397 0.22 -5.77 -18.27
N ALA A 398 0.12 -5.57 -16.97
CA ALA A 398 1.12 -6.03 -15.99
C ALA A 398 1.06 -7.56 -15.83
N ILE A 399 -0.12 -8.17 -15.84
CA ILE A 399 -0.27 -9.63 -15.85
C ILE A 399 0.36 -10.24 -17.09
N ALA A 400 0.07 -9.68 -18.28
CA ALA A 400 0.63 -10.14 -19.53
C ALA A 400 2.17 -10.08 -19.57
N SER A 401 2.77 -9.07 -18.93
CA SER A 401 4.24 -8.96 -18.84
C SER A 401 4.88 -10.00 -17.90
N ILE A 402 4.13 -10.54 -16.94
CA ILE A 402 4.62 -11.50 -15.94
C ILE A 402 4.33 -12.94 -16.34
N LEU A 403 3.11 -13.22 -16.85
CA LEU A 403 2.61 -14.57 -17.14
C LEU A 403 2.44 -14.86 -18.64
N GLY A 404 2.70 -13.89 -19.52
CA GLY A 404 2.39 -13.95 -20.94
C GLY A 404 0.91 -13.63 -21.26
N GLU A 405 0.54 -13.66 -22.53
CA GLU A 405 -0.80 -13.22 -23.00
C GLU A 405 -1.99 -14.03 -22.47
N GLN A 406 -1.76 -15.20 -21.89
CA GLN A 406 -2.84 -16.06 -21.36
C GLN A 406 -3.36 -15.63 -19.98
N GLY A 407 -2.80 -14.57 -19.37
CA GLY A 407 -3.11 -14.16 -17.99
C GLY A 407 -4.37 -13.31 -17.79
N ALA A 408 -5.02 -12.83 -18.84
CA ALA A 408 -6.22 -11.99 -18.74
C ALA A 408 -7.49 -12.85 -18.86
N GLN A 409 -7.87 -13.55 -17.79
CA GLN A 409 -9.15 -14.27 -17.73
C GLN A 409 -10.22 -13.33 -17.18
N GLN A 410 -11.38 -13.29 -17.85
CA GLN A 410 -12.61 -12.74 -17.27
C GLN A 410 -13.14 -13.75 -16.26
N HIS A 411 -13.37 -13.30 -15.03
CA HIS A 411 -13.90 -14.11 -13.95
C HIS A 411 -15.41 -13.89 -13.80
N GLY A 412 -16.14 -14.96 -13.52
CA GLY A 412 -17.52 -14.89 -13.10
C GLY A 412 -17.64 -14.53 -11.61
N PHE A 413 -18.84 -14.08 -11.19
CA PHE A 413 -19.05 -13.71 -9.77
C PHE A 413 -18.77 -14.88 -8.81
N GLU A 414 -19.10 -16.12 -9.18
CA GLU A 414 -18.86 -17.32 -8.36
C GLU A 414 -17.35 -17.49 -8.02
N GLU A 415 -16.45 -17.13 -8.95
CA GLU A 415 -15.00 -17.19 -8.71
C GLU A 415 -14.55 -16.11 -7.73
N TYR A 416 -15.12 -14.89 -7.83
CA TYR A 416 -14.85 -13.81 -6.87
C TYR A 416 -15.35 -14.17 -5.47
N ALA A 417 -16.54 -14.78 -5.36
CA ALA A 417 -17.09 -15.20 -4.09
C ALA A 417 -16.29 -16.36 -3.47
N ALA A 418 -15.94 -17.38 -4.26
CA ALA A 418 -15.13 -18.50 -3.81
C ALA A 418 -13.74 -18.06 -3.32
N ALA A 419 -13.15 -17.08 -3.97
CA ALA A 419 -11.87 -16.47 -3.58
C ALA A 419 -12.01 -15.44 -2.44
N ARG A 420 -13.21 -15.17 -1.93
CA ARG A 420 -13.48 -14.15 -0.89
C ARG A 420 -13.08 -12.73 -1.33
N VAL A 421 -13.14 -12.45 -2.61
CA VAL A 421 -12.80 -11.15 -3.20
C VAL A 421 -14.00 -10.22 -3.22
N ALA A 422 -15.20 -10.74 -3.53
CA ALA A 422 -16.48 -10.03 -3.46
C ALA A 422 -17.51 -10.85 -2.69
N ASP A 423 -18.43 -10.15 -2.04
CA ASP A 423 -19.42 -10.76 -1.15
C ASP A 423 -20.80 -10.85 -1.80
N GLN A 424 -21.13 -9.96 -2.78
CA GLN A 424 -22.41 -9.90 -3.44
C GLN A 424 -22.29 -9.33 -4.86
N GLU A 425 -23.08 -9.88 -5.80
CA GLU A 425 -23.30 -9.28 -7.12
C GLU A 425 -24.57 -8.42 -7.13
N ILE A 426 -24.49 -7.21 -7.68
CA ILE A 426 -25.64 -6.31 -7.87
C ILE A 426 -26.02 -6.33 -9.34
N LYS A 427 -27.21 -6.84 -9.65
CA LYS A 427 -27.81 -6.81 -11.00
C LYS A 427 -28.79 -5.66 -11.05
N LEU A 428 -28.49 -4.62 -11.80
CA LEU A 428 -29.43 -3.55 -12.08
C LEU A 428 -30.39 -4.07 -13.17
N GLY A 429 -31.65 -4.24 -12.84
CA GLY A 429 -32.67 -4.75 -13.78
C GLY A 429 -32.64 -3.99 -15.11
N ILE A 430 -32.85 -4.71 -16.21
CA ILE A 430 -33.05 -4.12 -17.54
C ILE A 430 -34.47 -3.50 -17.49
N VAL A 431 -34.53 -2.18 -17.57
CA VAL A 431 -35.77 -1.45 -17.85
C VAL A 431 -35.79 -1.12 -19.33
#